data_4267b9f079dc16fbb52e34d17cacd95f
#
_entry.id   4267b9f079dc16fbb52e34d17cacd95f
#
_cell.length_a   1.000
_cell.length_b   1.000
_cell.length_c   1.000
_cell.angle_alpha   90.00
_cell.angle_beta   90.00
_cell.angle_gamma   90.00
#
_symmetry.space_group_name_H-M   'P 1'
#
loop_
_entity.id
_entity.type
_entity.pdbx_description
1 polymer ?
#
loop_
_entity_poly.entity_id
_entity_poly.type
_entity_poly.pdbx_seq_one_letter_code
_entity_poly.pdbx_strand_id
1 'polypeptide(L)'
;MKKQYDVCLIYLSYVFEIIGLLAFKYFDNYISTHWITIGTDGNPIYGEVGLLYNLSGVIHYLFYFIIFVYFFMMIKKVVSKECIDLKRNTFLLFGLLVIDLVMYHFSIMTMFHYSSAITFMCVGLIINMVLYLKYRTYLINN
;
A
#
# COMPACT_ATOMS: atom_id res chain seq x y z
N MET A 1 -22.52 -7.82 15.47
CA MET A 1 -21.47 -6.97 14.89
C MET A 1 -20.90 -7.67 13.65
N LYS A 2 -21.19 -7.21 12.44
CA LYS A 2 -20.56 -7.75 11.22
C LYS A 2 -19.09 -7.33 11.23
N LYS A 3 -18.18 -8.31 11.20
CA LYS A 3 -16.73 -8.07 11.24
C LYS A 3 -16.30 -7.31 9.98
N GLN A 4 -15.72 -6.12 10.16
CA GLN A 4 -15.31 -5.22 9.07
C GLN A 4 -13.84 -5.46 8.72
N TYR A 5 -13.56 -6.68 8.28
CA TYR A 5 -12.18 -7.09 7.92
C TYR A 5 -11.57 -6.23 6.79
N ASP A 6 -12.40 -5.76 5.85
CA ASP A 6 -11.99 -4.89 4.76
C ASP A 6 -11.36 -3.58 5.25
N VAL A 7 -11.97 -2.96 6.26
CA VAL A 7 -11.44 -1.74 6.88
C VAL A 7 -10.15 -2.02 7.65
N CYS A 8 -10.11 -3.13 8.37
CA CYS A 8 -8.90 -3.55 9.10
C CYS A 8 -7.72 -3.75 8.13
N LEU A 9 -7.94 -4.36 6.96
CA LEU A 9 -6.90 -4.54 5.95
C LEU A 9 -6.38 -3.21 5.40
N ILE A 10 -7.26 -2.23 5.17
CA ILE A 10 -6.83 -0.91 4.72
C ILE A 10 -5.97 -0.23 5.80
N TYR A 11 -6.39 -0.23 7.07
CA TYR A 11 -5.56 0.33 8.15
C TYR A 11 -4.21 -0.38 8.29
N LEU A 12 -4.19 -1.70 8.13
CA LEU A 12 -2.97 -2.48 8.17
C LEU A 12 -2.03 -2.09 7.01
N SER A 13 -2.57 -1.84 5.81
CA SER A 13 -1.78 -1.36 4.68
C SER A 13 -1.18 0.02 4.94
N TYR A 14 -1.88 0.95 5.61
CA TYR A 14 -1.31 2.22 6.05
C TYR A 14 -0.08 2.03 6.94
N VAL A 15 -0.19 1.13 7.92
CA VAL A 15 0.91 0.87 8.87
C VAL A 15 2.13 0.32 8.12
N PHE A 16 1.96 -0.67 7.27
CA PHE A 16 3.06 -1.26 6.51
C PHE A 16 3.67 -0.27 5.52
N GLU A 17 2.86 0.54 4.85
CA GLU A 17 3.36 1.56 3.93
C GLU A 17 4.25 2.57 4.65
N ILE A 18 3.76 3.17 5.73
CA ILE A 18 4.52 4.18 6.50
C ILE A 18 5.81 3.58 7.06
N ILE A 19 5.76 2.39 7.66
CA ILE A 19 6.95 1.75 8.22
C ILE A 19 7.96 1.42 7.12
N GLY A 20 7.49 0.87 5.99
CA GLY A 20 8.35 0.53 4.85
C GLY A 20 9.06 1.74 4.27
N LEU A 21 8.34 2.85 4.09
CA LEU A 21 8.90 4.11 3.59
C LEU A 21 9.90 4.73 4.55
N LEU A 22 9.63 4.74 5.85
CA LEU A 22 10.56 5.26 6.86
C LEU A 22 11.84 4.41 6.92
N ALA A 23 11.72 3.09 6.87
CA ALA A 23 12.87 2.19 6.84
C ALA A 23 13.72 2.40 5.58
N PHE A 24 13.09 2.57 4.42
CA PHE A 24 13.77 2.85 3.16
C PHE A 24 14.49 4.20 3.21
N LYS A 25 13.83 5.25 3.71
CA LYS A 25 14.43 6.58 3.83
C LYS A 25 15.62 6.59 4.78
N TYR A 26 15.54 5.87 5.89
CA TYR A 26 16.65 5.72 6.81
C TYR A 26 17.86 5.05 6.12
N PHE A 27 17.62 3.99 5.36
CA PHE A 27 18.64 3.31 4.59
C PHE A 27 19.28 4.23 3.53
N ASP A 28 18.48 4.95 2.77
CA ASP A 28 18.93 5.90 1.75
C ASP A 28 19.82 7.02 2.34
N ASN A 29 19.40 7.58 3.47
CA ASN A 29 20.19 8.56 4.19
C ASN A 29 21.52 7.98 4.71
N TYR A 30 21.50 6.74 5.20
CA TYR A 30 22.72 6.09 5.68
C TYR A 30 23.71 5.91 4.54
N ILE A 31 23.28 5.40 3.39
CA ILE A 31 24.14 5.20 2.21
C ILE A 31 24.73 6.53 1.73
N SER A 32 23.94 7.60 1.71
CA SER A 32 24.40 8.91 1.25
C SER A 32 25.44 9.57 2.16
N THR A 33 25.51 9.15 3.43
CA THR A 33 26.40 9.77 4.44
C THR A 33 27.59 8.89 4.81
N HIS A 34 27.61 7.61 4.45
CA HIS A 34 28.64 6.67 4.82
C HIS A 34 29.33 6.07 3.58
N TRP A 35 30.65 5.89 3.68
CA TRP A 35 31.40 5.18 2.65
C TRP A 35 30.99 3.71 2.62
N ILE A 36 30.58 3.25 1.43
CA ILE A 36 30.22 1.86 1.22
C ILE A 36 31.44 1.11 0.73
N THR A 37 31.79 0.02 1.38
CA THR A 37 32.86 -0.88 0.93
C THR A 37 32.35 -1.66 -0.28
N ILE A 38 33.12 -1.68 -1.35
CA ILE A 38 32.86 -2.49 -2.53
C ILE A 38 33.50 -3.86 -2.35
N GLY A 39 32.73 -4.91 -2.50
CA GLY A 39 33.20 -6.30 -2.44
C GLY A 39 34.13 -6.65 -3.64
N THR A 40 34.79 -7.78 -3.56
CA THR A 40 35.64 -8.31 -4.63
C THR A 40 34.85 -8.65 -5.91
N ASP A 41 33.58 -8.82 -5.81
CA ASP A 41 32.59 -9.05 -6.89
C ASP A 41 32.06 -7.74 -7.53
N GLY A 42 32.56 -6.58 -7.07
CA GLY A 42 32.13 -5.26 -7.52
C GLY A 42 30.79 -4.79 -6.93
N ASN A 43 30.17 -5.58 -6.05
CA ASN A 43 28.91 -5.23 -5.39
C ASN A 43 29.16 -4.47 -4.08
N PRO A 44 28.32 -3.51 -3.73
CA PRO A 44 28.42 -2.80 -2.46
C PRO A 44 28.10 -3.71 -1.27
N ILE A 45 28.96 -3.67 -0.24
CA ILE A 45 28.75 -4.37 1.01
C ILE A 45 28.08 -3.41 1.99
N TYR A 46 26.79 -3.61 2.25
CA TYR A 46 26.00 -2.74 3.12
C TYR A 46 26.08 -3.08 4.61
N GLY A 47 26.79 -4.16 4.98
CA GLY A 47 26.94 -4.59 6.38
C GLY A 47 25.57 -4.75 7.07
N GLU A 48 25.46 -4.26 8.30
CA GLU A 48 24.23 -4.34 9.09
C GLU A 48 23.07 -3.57 8.46
N VAL A 49 23.33 -2.54 7.68
CA VAL A 49 22.31 -1.72 7.02
C VAL A 49 21.65 -2.42 5.84
N GLY A 50 22.32 -3.43 5.26
CA GLY A 50 21.73 -4.28 4.25
C GLY A 50 20.51 -5.05 4.76
N LEU A 51 20.49 -5.36 6.06
CA LEU A 51 19.33 -5.97 6.70
C LEU A 51 18.11 -5.03 6.71
N LEU A 52 18.31 -3.74 6.96
CA LEU A 52 17.24 -2.72 6.90
C LEU A 52 16.70 -2.55 5.48
N TYR A 53 17.58 -2.58 4.48
CA TYR A 53 17.15 -2.55 3.08
C TYR A 53 16.27 -3.74 2.73
N ASN A 54 16.72 -4.95 3.06
CA ASN A 54 15.94 -6.16 2.82
C ASN A 54 14.61 -6.13 3.59
N LEU A 55 14.62 -5.66 4.84
CA LEU A 55 13.43 -5.54 5.67
C LEU A 55 12.43 -4.55 5.06
N SER A 56 12.90 -3.40 4.57
CA SER A 56 12.03 -2.42 3.89
C SER A 56 11.39 -3.02 2.65
N GLY A 57 12.14 -3.81 1.88
CA GLY A 57 11.62 -4.55 0.73
C GLY A 57 10.54 -5.56 1.11
N VAL A 58 10.77 -6.36 2.15
CA VAL A 58 9.77 -7.33 2.66
C VAL A 58 8.50 -6.61 3.13
N ILE A 59 8.62 -5.51 3.87
CA ILE A 59 7.48 -4.73 4.34
C ILE A 59 6.68 -4.18 3.16
N HIS A 60 7.37 -3.71 2.12
CA HIS A 60 6.73 -3.20 0.91
C HIS A 60 5.97 -4.30 0.13
N TYR A 61 6.53 -5.51 0.02
CA TYR A 61 5.81 -6.66 -0.55
C TYR A 61 4.61 -7.07 0.30
N LEU A 62 4.70 -6.98 1.64
CA LEU A 62 3.56 -7.20 2.52
C LEU A 62 2.44 -6.18 2.29
N PHE A 63 2.78 -4.92 2.05
CA PHE A 63 1.79 -3.91 1.66
C PHE A 63 1.01 -4.33 0.40
N TYR A 64 1.70 -4.71 -0.68
CA TYR A 64 1.03 -5.18 -1.90
C TYR A 64 0.20 -6.44 -1.68
N PHE A 65 0.70 -7.36 -0.88
CA PHE A 65 -0.03 -8.58 -0.53
C PHE A 65 -1.34 -8.25 0.22
N ILE A 66 -1.31 -7.32 1.16
CA ILE A 66 -2.50 -6.89 1.89
C ILE A 66 -3.52 -6.22 0.97
N ILE A 67 -3.07 -5.36 0.05
CA ILE A 67 -3.95 -4.76 -0.96
C ILE A 67 -4.55 -5.82 -1.87
N PHE A 68 -3.79 -6.82 -2.29
CA PHE A 68 -4.31 -7.95 -3.06
C PHE A 68 -5.39 -8.74 -2.30
N VAL A 69 -5.13 -9.07 -1.03
CA VAL A 69 -6.10 -9.73 -0.15
C VAL A 69 -7.37 -8.88 0.02
N TYR A 70 -7.21 -7.56 0.17
CA TYR A 70 -8.34 -6.64 0.22
C TYR A 70 -9.21 -6.74 -1.03
N PHE A 71 -8.63 -6.70 -2.23
CA PHE A 71 -9.40 -6.84 -3.48
C PHE A 71 -10.11 -8.18 -3.57
N PHE A 72 -9.44 -9.27 -3.21
CA PHE A 72 -10.04 -10.60 -3.20
C PHE A 72 -11.26 -10.66 -2.26
N MET A 73 -11.13 -10.07 -1.07
CA MET A 73 -12.23 -9.99 -0.11
C MET A 73 -13.39 -9.13 -0.63
N MET A 74 -13.10 -8.03 -1.32
CA MET A 74 -14.14 -7.19 -1.93
C MET A 74 -14.91 -7.96 -3.00
N ILE A 75 -14.21 -8.67 -3.88
CA ILE A 75 -14.84 -9.53 -4.91
C ILE A 75 -15.72 -10.60 -4.24
N LYS A 76 -15.20 -11.29 -3.21
CA LYS A 76 -15.95 -12.29 -2.47
C LYS A 76 -17.23 -11.70 -1.88
N LYS A 77 -17.17 -10.55 -1.22
CA LYS A 77 -18.35 -9.87 -0.64
C LYS A 77 -19.39 -9.53 -1.70
N VAL A 78 -18.94 -9.07 -2.88
CA VAL A 78 -19.83 -8.80 -4.01
C VAL A 78 -20.57 -10.05 -4.46
N VAL A 79 -19.85 -11.16 -4.65
CA VAL A 79 -20.43 -12.44 -5.08
C VAL A 79 -21.40 -12.98 -4.03
N SER A 80 -21.06 -12.88 -2.75
CA SER A 80 -21.88 -13.33 -1.62
C SER A 80 -23.01 -12.37 -1.26
N LYS A 81 -23.17 -11.25 -1.98
CA LYS A 81 -24.20 -10.20 -1.70
C LYS A 81 -24.13 -9.67 -0.27
N GLU A 82 -22.92 -9.62 0.32
CA GLU A 82 -22.70 -9.08 1.64
C GLU A 82 -22.69 -7.55 1.62
N CYS A 83 -23.05 -6.94 2.76
CA CYS A 83 -23.00 -5.49 2.94
C CYS A 83 -21.55 -4.99 2.89
N ILE A 84 -21.30 -3.99 2.06
CA ILE A 84 -20.01 -3.32 1.91
C ILE A 84 -20.19 -1.83 2.16
N ASP A 85 -19.36 -1.25 3.03
CA ASP A 85 -19.30 0.19 3.20
C ASP A 85 -18.35 0.80 2.17
N LEU A 86 -18.82 0.87 0.93
CA LEU A 86 -18.01 1.35 -0.21
C LEU A 86 -17.56 2.81 -0.03
N LYS A 87 -18.42 3.66 0.56
CA LYS A 87 -18.08 5.06 0.76
C LYS A 87 -16.87 5.22 1.69
N ARG A 88 -16.88 4.51 2.81
CA ARG A 88 -15.76 4.52 3.76
C ARG A 88 -14.49 3.92 3.16
N ASN A 89 -14.60 2.78 2.48
CA ASN A 89 -13.47 2.12 1.84
C ASN A 89 -12.83 3.01 0.77
N THR A 90 -13.66 3.70 -0.05
CA THR A 90 -13.16 4.66 -1.04
C THR A 90 -12.42 5.82 -0.38
N PHE A 91 -12.96 6.36 0.72
CA PHE A 91 -12.31 7.45 1.45
C PHE A 91 -10.95 7.01 2.03
N LEU A 92 -10.86 5.81 2.58
CA LEU A 92 -9.60 5.28 3.10
C LEU A 92 -8.57 5.03 2.00
N LEU A 93 -8.97 4.44 0.87
CA LEU A 93 -8.06 4.25 -0.28
C LEU A 93 -7.58 5.59 -0.84
N PHE A 94 -8.43 6.60 -0.87
CA PHE A 94 -8.04 7.94 -1.26
C PHE A 94 -7.03 8.55 -0.28
N GLY A 95 -7.19 8.29 1.02
CA GLY A 95 -6.22 8.68 2.04
C GLY A 95 -4.83 8.07 1.81
N LEU A 96 -4.75 6.78 1.45
CA LEU A 96 -3.49 6.14 1.05
C LEU A 96 -2.86 6.83 -0.15
N LEU A 97 -3.66 7.13 -1.19
CA LEU A 97 -3.18 7.84 -2.37
C LEU A 97 -2.56 9.19 -2.00
N VAL A 98 -3.19 9.93 -1.09
CA VAL A 98 -2.68 11.23 -0.62
C VAL A 98 -1.36 11.04 0.14
N ILE A 99 -1.22 10.01 0.96
CA ILE A 99 0.02 9.70 1.66
C ILE A 99 1.14 9.42 0.66
N ASP A 100 0.89 8.59 -0.36
CA ASP A 100 1.88 8.27 -1.40
C ASP A 100 2.32 9.53 -2.15
N LEU A 101 1.38 10.41 -2.51
CA LEU A 101 1.69 11.68 -3.16
C LEU A 101 2.57 12.58 -2.30
N VAL A 102 2.26 12.69 -1.02
CA VAL A 102 3.05 13.49 -0.06
C VAL A 102 4.44 12.89 0.10
N MET A 103 4.55 11.58 0.30
CA MET A 103 5.84 10.90 0.45
C MET A 103 6.71 11.01 -0.80
N TYR A 104 6.12 10.93 -1.98
CA TYR A 104 6.83 11.18 -3.23
C TYR A 104 7.32 12.63 -3.34
N HIS A 105 6.47 13.60 -3.02
CA HIS A 105 6.84 15.02 -3.07
C HIS A 105 8.02 15.35 -2.16
N PHE A 106 8.11 14.73 -0.98
CA PHE A 106 9.23 14.90 -0.06
C PHE A 106 10.42 13.98 -0.38
N SER A 107 10.46 13.36 -1.55
CA SER A 107 11.54 12.45 -1.99
C SER A 107 11.81 11.29 -1.01
N ILE A 108 10.77 10.85 -0.30
CA ILE A 108 10.85 9.71 0.62
C ILE A 108 10.65 8.40 -0.16
N MET A 109 9.98 8.46 -1.29
CA MET A 109 9.62 7.33 -2.13
C MET A 109 10.30 7.43 -3.49
N THR A 110 10.81 6.31 -4.01
CA THR A 110 11.33 6.26 -5.38
C THR A 110 10.20 6.30 -6.42
N MET A 111 10.50 6.77 -7.62
CA MET A 111 9.51 6.85 -8.71
C MET A 111 8.89 5.48 -9.05
N PHE A 112 9.67 4.40 -8.93
CA PHE A 112 9.17 3.04 -9.19
C PHE A 112 8.12 2.60 -8.16
N HIS A 113 8.41 2.79 -6.88
CA HIS A 113 7.46 2.45 -5.80
C HIS A 113 6.21 3.33 -5.87
N TYR A 114 6.37 4.62 -6.11
CA TYR A 114 5.28 5.56 -6.30
C TYR A 114 4.33 5.13 -7.43
N SER A 115 4.87 4.81 -8.62
CA SER A 115 4.03 4.44 -9.76
C SER A 115 3.25 3.15 -9.53
N SER A 116 3.88 2.15 -8.89
CA SER A 116 3.20 0.89 -8.58
C SER A 116 2.14 1.04 -7.49
N ALA A 117 2.43 1.75 -6.40
CA ALA A 117 1.48 2.03 -5.33
C ALA A 117 0.27 2.81 -5.86
N ILE A 118 0.49 3.89 -6.59
CA ILE A 118 -0.60 4.66 -7.22
C ILE A 118 -1.44 3.82 -8.17
N THR A 119 -0.82 2.96 -8.97
CA THR A 119 -1.56 2.09 -9.86
C THR A 119 -2.51 1.19 -9.08
N PHE A 120 -2.05 0.55 -8.00
CA PHE A 120 -2.90 -0.27 -7.14
C PHE A 120 -4.02 0.54 -6.49
N MET A 121 -3.73 1.75 -5.99
CA MET A 121 -4.75 2.62 -5.39
C MET A 121 -5.79 3.06 -6.41
N CYS A 122 -5.38 3.48 -7.61
CA CYS A 122 -6.30 3.86 -8.68
C CYS A 122 -7.20 2.71 -9.10
N VAL A 123 -6.66 1.50 -9.27
CA VAL A 123 -7.45 0.30 -9.57
C VAL A 123 -8.45 0.03 -8.45
N GLY A 124 -8.04 0.15 -7.19
CA GLY A 124 -8.93 0.00 -6.04
C GLY A 124 -10.07 1.01 -6.00
N LEU A 125 -9.77 2.27 -6.27
CA LEU A 125 -10.78 3.33 -6.35
C LEU A 125 -11.77 3.09 -7.48
N ILE A 126 -11.29 2.68 -8.66
CA ILE A 126 -12.15 2.36 -9.81
C ILE A 126 -13.08 1.20 -9.46
N ILE A 127 -12.55 0.12 -8.89
CA ILE A 127 -13.36 -1.04 -8.48
C ILE A 127 -14.42 -0.61 -7.48
N ASN A 128 -14.05 0.15 -6.43
CA ASN A 128 -15.02 0.64 -5.45
C ASN A 128 -16.09 1.54 -6.07
N MET A 129 -15.70 2.42 -7.00
CA MET A 129 -16.62 3.30 -7.72
C MET A 129 -17.61 2.51 -8.58
N VAL A 130 -17.15 1.52 -9.34
CA VAL A 130 -17.99 0.64 -10.16
C VAL A 130 -18.98 -0.13 -9.28
N LEU A 131 -18.50 -0.67 -8.17
CA LEU A 131 -19.35 -1.36 -7.20
C LEU A 131 -20.38 -0.43 -6.56
N TYR A 132 -19.99 0.78 -6.18
CA TYR A 132 -20.90 1.79 -5.63
C TYR A 132 -22.03 2.13 -6.61
N LEU A 133 -21.69 2.38 -7.87
CA LEU A 133 -22.69 2.69 -8.90
C LEU A 133 -23.65 1.52 -9.12
N LYS A 134 -23.13 0.29 -9.16
CA LYS A 134 -23.93 -0.93 -9.32
C LYS A 134 -24.87 -1.16 -8.14
N TYR A 135 -24.41 -0.96 -6.91
CA TYR A 135 -25.20 -1.21 -5.70
C TYR A 135 -26.11 -0.06 -5.32
N ARG A 136 -25.81 1.17 -5.73
CA ARG A 136 -26.72 2.31 -5.53
C ARG A 136 -28.10 2.05 -6.12
N THR A 137 -28.16 1.37 -7.24
CA THR A 137 -29.42 0.99 -7.90
C THR A 137 -30.24 0.02 -7.04
N TYR A 138 -29.61 -0.84 -6.27
CA TYR A 138 -30.27 -1.78 -5.35
C TYR A 138 -30.72 -1.14 -4.03
N LEU A 139 -29.98 -0.14 -3.54
CA LEU A 139 -30.31 0.56 -2.28
C LEU A 139 -31.45 1.58 -2.45
N ILE A 140 -31.72 2.04 -3.67
CA ILE A 140 -32.82 2.97 -3.98
C ILE A 140 -34.13 2.21 -4.19
N ASN A 141 -34.08 0.94 -4.51
CA ASN A 141 -35.24 0.11 -4.83
C ASN A 141 -35.73 -0.79 -3.66
N ASN A 142 -35.13 -0.68 -2.49
CA ASN A 142 -35.56 -1.29 -1.22
C ASN A 142 -35.72 -0.22 -0.13
#